data_71abb6ae594a906e58538f89ffc8ca9a
#
_entry.id   71abb6ae594a906e58538f89ffc8ca9a
#
_cell.length_a   1.000
_cell.length_b   1.000
_cell.length_c   1.000
_cell.angle_alpha   90.00
_cell.angle_beta   90.00
_cell.angle_gamma   90.00
#
_symmetry.space_group_name_H-M   'P 1'
#
loop_
_entity.id
_entity.type
_entity.pdbx_description
1 polymer ?
#
loop_
_entity_poly.entity_id
_entity_poly.type
_entity_poly.pdbx_seq_one_letter_code
_entity_poly.pdbx_strand_id
1 'polypeptide(L)'
;MHIHVVKRGDTLSSIAAMHDARPAFVAADNGLTLSTPLVIGQALVVRTPKTLHTVRAGETLSSIARDYDLSVRTLLRRNFFLHGRELLREGDVLAIDYADEAPLGTLGVNAYAYPYIGGELLDSVLPYLTYLTPFTYGITPAGVLVPLDDARLLVRAARYGAKSLMHLSTLTPEGNFSSENAAALLQNDRAQSALLAEILQTMAKKGYYGLDVDFEYVPPELREDYAAFVCRLREALNAEGKPVVAALAPKTSAQQRGLLYEAHDYALLSKAANAVFLMTYEWGYVYGEPQAIAPLPQVRAVLDYALSVTAGENIFLGAPLYAYDWPLPYEKGRTRAETFSSQAAVARARLVGAEIEFDETARSPCYHYFDKMRREHVVWFEDARSLRAKIALAAEKGLQGIGFWQAGRELAQAWPLLDALLTLETL
;
A
#
# COMPACT_ATOMS: atom_id res chain seq x y z
N MET A 1 0.16 21.60 3.57
CA MET A 1 0.12 20.78 2.33
C MET A 1 -1.19 21.03 1.59
N HIS A 2 -1.15 21.21 0.25
CA HIS A 2 -2.31 21.40 -0.62
C HIS A 2 -2.38 20.28 -1.65
N ILE A 3 -3.60 19.94 -2.08
CA ILE A 3 -3.81 19.13 -3.28
C ILE A 3 -4.37 20.07 -4.34
N HIS A 4 -3.54 20.38 -5.35
CA HIS A 4 -3.93 21.24 -6.46
C HIS A 4 -4.49 20.41 -7.61
N VAL A 5 -5.66 20.76 -8.11
CA VAL A 5 -6.26 20.12 -9.30
C VAL A 5 -5.93 20.99 -10.51
N VAL A 6 -5.21 20.43 -11.45
CA VAL A 6 -4.70 21.11 -12.65
C VAL A 6 -5.84 21.62 -13.52
N LYS A 7 -5.76 22.89 -13.89
CA LYS A 7 -6.69 23.60 -14.79
C LYS A 7 -5.98 23.96 -16.11
N ARG A 8 -6.76 24.31 -17.09
CA ARG A 8 -6.22 24.77 -18.38
C ARG A 8 -5.30 25.98 -18.20
N GLY A 9 -4.09 25.90 -18.71
CA GLY A 9 -3.05 26.95 -18.60
C GLY A 9 -2.13 26.81 -17.41
N ASP A 10 -2.37 25.86 -16.49
CA ASP A 10 -1.48 25.57 -15.38
C ASP A 10 -0.15 24.98 -15.85
N THR A 11 0.91 25.37 -15.17
CA THR A 11 2.26 24.79 -15.29
C THR A 11 2.80 24.47 -13.89
N LEU A 12 3.77 23.57 -13.77
CA LEU A 12 4.43 23.32 -12.49
C LEU A 12 4.97 24.61 -11.85
N SER A 13 5.50 25.54 -12.67
CA SER A 13 6.02 26.82 -12.18
C SER A 13 4.92 27.73 -11.66
N SER A 14 3.78 27.86 -12.38
CA SER A 14 2.66 28.71 -11.92
C SER A 14 2.01 28.14 -10.66
N ILE A 15 1.83 26.81 -10.59
CA ILE A 15 1.28 26.12 -9.41
C ILE A 15 2.21 26.28 -8.20
N ALA A 16 3.51 26.04 -8.38
CA ALA A 16 4.49 26.24 -7.31
C ALA A 16 4.51 27.67 -6.79
N ALA A 17 4.48 28.67 -7.69
CA ALA A 17 4.41 30.09 -7.30
C ALA A 17 3.11 30.43 -6.54
N MET A 18 1.97 29.86 -6.93
CA MET A 18 0.67 30.07 -6.26
C MET A 18 0.68 29.58 -4.80
N HIS A 19 1.50 28.60 -4.47
CA HIS A 19 1.55 27.95 -3.16
C HIS A 19 2.87 28.19 -2.40
N ASP A 20 3.68 29.14 -2.82
CA ASP A 20 5.03 29.40 -2.24
C ASP A 20 5.91 28.15 -2.16
N ALA A 21 5.74 27.23 -3.14
CA ALA A 21 6.47 25.98 -3.25
C ALA A 21 7.60 26.08 -4.29
N ARG A 22 8.45 25.07 -4.33
CA ARG A 22 9.52 24.95 -5.34
C ARG A 22 9.09 24.02 -6.46
N PRO A 23 9.17 24.44 -7.75
CA PRO A 23 8.76 23.60 -8.87
C PRO A 23 9.43 22.22 -8.88
N ALA A 24 10.71 22.13 -8.50
CA ALA A 24 11.45 20.87 -8.45
C ALA A 24 10.89 19.90 -7.38
N PHE A 25 10.48 20.41 -6.21
CA PHE A 25 9.87 19.58 -5.17
C PHE A 25 8.47 19.13 -5.59
N VAL A 26 7.65 20.05 -6.13
CA VAL A 26 6.33 19.69 -6.66
C VAL A 26 6.46 18.63 -7.75
N ALA A 27 7.43 18.75 -8.66
CA ALA A 27 7.67 17.75 -9.69
C ALA A 27 8.01 16.38 -9.07
N ALA A 28 8.99 16.34 -8.17
CA ALA A 28 9.46 15.11 -7.54
C ALA A 28 8.37 14.43 -6.71
N ASP A 29 7.66 15.16 -5.85
CA ASP A 29 6.58 14.66 -5.00
C ASP A 29 5.42 14.04 -5.81
N ASN A 30 5.33 14.37 -7.09
CA ASN A 30 4.31 13.88 -8.00
C ASN A 30 4.84 12.94 -9.09
N GLY A 31 6.10 12.49 -9.00
CA GLY A 31 6.71 11.60 -9.99
C GLY A 31 6.82 12.23 -11.38
N LEU A 32 7.04 13.55 -11.44
CA LEU A 32 7.14 14.33 -12.67
C LEU A 32 8.56 14.91 -12.82
N THR A 33 8.86 15.36 -14.04
CA THR A 33 10.00 16.22 -14.32
C THR A 33 9.51 17.65 -14.54
N LEU A 34 10.39 18.65 -14.46
CA LEU A 34 10.02 20.05 -14.71
C LEU A 34 9.44 20.30 -16.12
N SER A 35 9.79 19.44 -17.08
CA SER A 35 9.31 19.51 -18.47
C SER A 35 8.06 18.66 -18.74
N THR A 36 7.58 17.92 -17.74
CA THR A 36 6.40 17.03 -17.94
C THR A 36 5.14 17.88 -18.14
N PRO A 37 4.41 17.75 -19.27
CA PRO A 37 3.13 18.41 -19.45
C PRO A 37 2.11 17.91 -18.44
N LEU A 38 1.30 18.80 -17.89
CA LEU A 38 0.24 18.46 -16.96
C LEU A 38 -1.04 18.04 -17.69
N VAL A 39 -1.87 17.25 -17.03
CA VAL A 39 -3.19 16.83 -17.52
C VAL A 39 -4.27 17.61 -16.79
N ILE A 40 -5.25 18.16 -17.49
CA ILE A 40 -6.40 18.82 -16.86
C ILE A 40 -7.10 17.81 -15.95
N GLY A 41 -7.42 18.22 -14.71
CA GLY A 41 -8.01 17.37 -13.69
C GLY A 41 -7.01 16.51 -12.91
N GLN A 42 -5.72 16.46 -13.29
CA GLN A 42 -4.67 15.80 -12.51
C GLN A 42 -4.54 16.44 -11.14
N ALA A 43 -4.52 15.63 -10.07
CA ALA A 43 -4.21 16.11 -8.73
C ALA A 43 -2.70 16.14 -8.51
N LEU A 44 -2.20 17.20 -7.86
CA LEU A 44 -0.81 17.37 -7.47
C LEU A 44 -0.70 17.63 -5.97
N VAL A 45 0.18 16.90 -5.30
CA VAL A 45 0.63 17.23 -3.94
C VAL A 45 1.56 18.43 -4.02
N VAL A 46 1.25 19.49 -3.28
CA VAL A 46 2.05 20.71 -3.21
C VAL A 46 2.36 20.99 -1.75
N ARG A 47 3.64 20.92 -1.39
CA ARG A 47 4.15 21.19 -0.04
C ARG A 47 4.94 22.49 -0.06
N THR A 48 4.61 23.39 0.84
CA THR A 48 5.32 24.70 0.99
C THR A 48 6.49 24.51 1.96
N PRO A 49 7.75 24.61 1.52
CA PRO A 49 8.88 24.47 2.42
C PRO A 49 8.96 25.66 3.38
N LYS A 50 9.10 25.37 4.66
CA LYS A 50 9.28 26.38 5.73
C LYS A 50 10.75 26.66 6.00
N THR A 51 11.57 25.63 5.98
CA THR A 51 13.01 25.71 6.20
C THR A 51 13.74 24.94 5.11
N LEU A 52 14.70 25.57 4.50
CA LEU A 52 15.56 25.00 3.45
C LEU A 52 17.01 24.98 3.90
N HIS A 53 17.77 23.97 3.46
CA HIS A 53 19.20 23.88 3.61
C HIS A 53 19.88 23.71 2.25
N THR A 54 20.89 24.50 1.96
CA THR A 54 21.74 24.30 0.77
C THR A 54 22.98 23.54 1.19
N VAL A 55 23.18 22.36 0.60
CA VAL A 55 24.29 21.45 0.91
C VAL A 55 25.62 22.11 0.61
N ARG A 56 26.53 22.07 1.58
CA ARG A 56 27.90 22.60 1.46
C ARG A 56 28.89 21.47 1.22
N ALA A 57 30.08 21.81 0.77
CA ALA A 57 31.15 20.85 0.57
C ALA A 57 31.42 20.01 1.84
N GLY A 58 31.42 18.69 1.70
CA GLY A 58 31.69 17.75 2.80
C GLY A 58 30.52 17.44 3.73
N GLU A 59 29.34 18.07 3.55
CA GLU A 59 28.16 17.71 4.31
C GLU A 59 27.55 16.38 3.83
N THR A 60 26.95 15.65 4.76
CA THR A 60 26.25 14.39 4.56
C THR A 60 24.81 14.50 5.10
N LEU A 61 23.90 13.63 4.66
CA LEU A 61 22.56 13.56 5.27
C LEU A 61 22.64 13.41 6.80
N SER A 62 23.57 12.61 7.30
CA SER A 62 23.76 12.41 8.74
C SER A 62 24.22 13.67 9.47
N SER A 63 25.15 14.48 8.88
CA SER A 63 25.57 15.74 9.49
C SER A 63 24.45 16.78 9.48
N ILE A 64 23.75 16.91 8.35
CA ILE A 64 22.64 17.86 8.20
C ILE A 64 21.47 17.46 9.14
N ALA A 65 21.09 16.17 9.19
CA ALA A 65 20.03 15.70 10.08
C ALA A 65 20.33 16.03 11.54
N ARG A 66 21.58 15.80 11.98
CA ARG A 66 22.03 16.13 13.35
C ARG A 66 21.96 17.64 13.62
N ASP A 67 22.37 18.49 12.67
CA ASP A 67 22.39 19.94 12.85
C ASP A 67 20.97 20.55 12.99
N TYR A 68 19.95 19.82 12.52
CA TYR A 68 18.53 20.21 12.63
C TYR A 68 17.72 19.34 13.60
N ASP A 69 18.37 18.50 14.40
CA ASP A 69 17.74 17.58 15.36
C ASP A 69 16.70 16.65 14.69
N LEU A 70 17.05 16.11 13.52
CA LEU A 70 16.24 15.19 12.73
C LEU A 70 16.93 13.82 12.61
N SER A 71 16.13 12.78 12.35
CA SER A 71 16.67 11.53 11.83
C SER A 71 16.98 11.62 10.34
N VAL A 72 17.97 10.86 9.86
CA VAL A 72 18.24 10.71 8.41
C VAL A 72 16.97 10.23 7.68
N ARG A 73 16.21 9.33 8.29
CA ARG A 73 14.95 8.82 7.77
C ARG A 73 13.91 9.94 7.56
N THR A 74 13.78 10.86 8.53
CA THR A 74 12.90 12.03 8.42
C THR A 74 13.36 12.96 7.29
N LEU A 75 14.66 13.19 7.18
CA LEU A 75 15.21 14.03 6.12
C LEU A 75 15.00 13.42 4.73
N LEU A 76 15.10 12.09 4.58
CA LEU A 76 14.77 11.37 3.35
C LEU A 76 13.28 11.51 3.00
N ARG A 77 12.37 11.37 3.97
CA ARG A 77 10.92 11.55 3.74
C ARG A 77 10.58 12.95 3.25
N ARG A 78 11.20 13.96 3.83
CA ARG A 78 10.99 15.36 3.43
C ARG A 78 11.57 15.71 2.06
N ASN A 79 12.44 14.85 1.52
CA ASN A 79 13.15 15.07 0.25
C ASN A 79 12.98 13.86 -0.69
N PHE A 80 11.74 13.61 -1.12
CA PHE A 80 11.39 12.44 -1.95
C PHE A 80 12.25 12.32 -3.22
N PHE A 81 12.73 13.44 -3.78
CA PHE A 81 13.63 13.44 -4.95
C PHE A 81 14.96 12.72 -4.74
N LEU A 82 15.36 12.47 -3.49
CA LEU A 82 16.53 11.66 -3.18
C LEU A 82 16.32 10.17 -3.45
N HIS A 83 15.05 9.72 -3.59
CA HIS A 83 14.71 8.31 -3.79
C HIS A 83 15.41 7.37 -2.80
N GLY A 84 15.46 7.77 -1.51
CA GLY A 84 16.14 7.02 -0.44
C GLY A 84 17.68 7.05 -0.50
N ARG A 85 18.28 7.72 -1.50
CA ARG A 85 19.74 7.80 -1.60
C ARG A 85 20.31 8.81 -0.62
N GLU A 86 21.44 8.46 -0.02
CA GLU A 86 22.15 9.32 0.93
C GLU A 86 23.23 10.18 0.29
N LEU A 87 23.47 10.04 -1.03
CA LEU A 87 24.48 10.80 -1.75
C LEU A 87 23.95 12.21 -2.08
N LEU A 88 24.61 13.22 -1.54
CA LEU A 88 24.35 14.62 -1.79
C LEU A 88 25.43 15.24 -2.66
N ARG A 89 25.09 16.31 -3.36
CA ARG A 89 26.02 17.15 -4.11
C ARG A 89 26.02 18.54 -3.49
N GLU A 90 27.18 19.20 -3.49
CA GLU A 90 27.26 20.60 -3.11
C GLU A 90 26.31 21.44 -3.97
N GLY A 91 25.55 22.32 -3.32
CA GLY A 91 24.51 23.13 -3.95
C GLY A 91 23.12 22.46 -4.02
N ASP A 92 22.96 21.16 -3.71
CA ASP A 92 21.65 20.56 -3.55
C ASP A 92 20.85 21.32 -2.49
N VAL A 93 19.55 21.50 -2.73
CA VAL A 93 18.66 22.16 -1.77
C VAL A 93 17.74 21.14 -1.16
N LEU A 94 17.79 21.03 0.18
CA LEU A 94 16.96 20.12 0.95
C LEU A 94 15.85 20.88 1.68
N ALA A 95 14.65 20.33 1.72
CA ALA A 95 13.62 20.74 2.64
C ALA A 95 13.90 20.13 4.03
N ILE A 96 14.04 21.00 5.01
CA ILE A 96 14.22 20.61 6.41
C ILE A 96 12.86 20.54 7.09
N ASP A 97 11.96 21.44 6.74
CA ASP A 97 10.61 21.50 7.30
C ASP A 97 9.61 22.05 6.27
N TYR A 98 8.36 21.65 6.42
CA TYR A 98 7.23 22.10 5.60
C TYR A 98 6.18 22.81 6.46
N ALA A 99 5.44 23.72 5.84
CA ALA A 99 4.29 24.40 6.47
C ALA A 99 3.04 23.51 6.37
N ASP A 100 3.15 22.29 6.86
CA ASP A 100 2.03 21.35 6.89
C ASP A 100 1.12 21.61 8.09
N GLU A 101 -0.14 21.20 8.00
CA GLU A 101 -1.09 21.21 9.12
C GLU A 101 -0.68 20.19 10.19
N ALA A 102 -1.31 20.24 11.36
CA ALA A 102 -1.11 19.24 12.38
C ALA A 102 -1.49 17.84 11.84
N PRO A 103 -0.70 16.79 12.15
CA PRO A 103 -1.00 15.43 11.72
C PRO A 103 -2.40 14.97 12.16
N LEU A 104 -3.07 14.21 11.31
CA LEU A 104 -4.38 13.61 11.59
C LEU A 104 -4.31 12.55 12.70
N GLY A 105 -3.16 11.95 12.90
CA GLY A 105 -2.91 10.91 13.90
C GLY A 105 -1.59 10.19 13.65
N THR A 106 -1.31 9.18 14.48
CA THR A 106 -0.19 8.26 14.31
C THR A 106 -0.70 6.97 13.70
N LEU A 107 -0.14 6.54 12.56
CA LEU A 107 -0.49 5.28 11.91
C LEU A 107 0.79 4.50 11.55
N GLY A 108 0.71 3.17 11.69
CA GLY A 108 1.66 2.26 11.06
C GLY A 108 1.43 2.19 9.55
N VAL A 109 2.51 2.13 8.78
CA VAL A 109 2.43 2.01 7.31
C VAL A 109 3.05 0.69 6.87
N ASN A 110 2.26 -0.16 6.24
CA ASN A 110 2.72 -1.39 5.61
C ASN A 110 2.73 -1.26 4.08
N ALA A 111 3.63 -1.95 3.40
CA ALA A 111 3.54 -2.14 1.95
C ALA A 111 3.96 -3.57 1.57
N TYR A 112 3.16 -4.19 0.73
CA TYR A 112 3.52 -5.46 0.11
C TYR A 112 4.48 -5.23 -1.06
N ALA A 113 5.45 -6.12 -1.22
CA ALA A 113 6.41 -6.01 -2.31
C ALA A 113 6.80 -7.39 -2.87
N TYR A 114 6.72 -7.53 -4.19
CA TYR A 114 7.29 -8.71 -4.85
C TYR A 114 8.82 -8.67 -4.83
N PRO A 115 9.51 -9.83 -4.76
CA PRO A 115 10.98 -9.89 -4.77
C PRO A 115 11.65 -9.20 -5.95
N TYR A 116 10.97 -9.08 -7.08
CA TYR A 116 11.48 -8.44 -8.30
C TYR A 116 11.29 -6.92 -8.37
N ILE A 117 10.74 -6.27 -7.34
CA ILE A 117 10.61 -4.80 -7.29
C ILE A 117 11.95 -4.11 -7.57
N GLY A 118 11.95 -3.04 -8.36
CA GLY A 118 13.15 -2.26 -8.65
C GLY A 118 13.79 -1.70 -7.36
N GLY A 119 15.12 -1.79 -7.26
CA GLY A 119 15.83 -1.38 -6.03
C GLY A 119 15.66 0.11 -5.72
N GLU A 120 15.70 0.97 -6.72
CA GLU A 120 15.52 2.42 -6.53
C GLU A 120 14.09 2.76 -6.09
N LEU A 121 13.09 2.11 -6.70
CA LEU A 121 11.69 2.27 -6.28
C LEU A 121 11.48 1.80 -4.82
N LEU A 122 12.04 0.65 -4.45
CA LEU A 122 11.96 0.16 -3.09
C LEU A 122 12.63 1.13 -2.10
N ASP A 123 13.83 1.62 -2.40
CA ASP A 123 14.54 2.57 -1.55
C ASP A 123 13.78 3.90 -1.38
N SER A 124 13.05 4.34 -2.41
CA SER A 124 12.25 5.57 -2.35
C SER A 124 11.06 5.47 -1.39
N VAL A 125 10.53 4.28 -1.16
CA VAL A 125 9.33 4.07 -0.31
C VAL A 125 9.69 3.63 1.11
N LEU A 126 10.79 2.91 1.32
CA LEU A 126 11.19 2.37 2.62
C LEU A 126 11.27 3.39 3.75
N PRO A 127 11.72 4.65 3.55
CA PRO A 127 11.72 5.65 4.61
C PRO A 127 10.34 5.92 5.26
N TYR A 128 9.26 5.63 4.54
CA TYR A 128 7.87 5.86 5.00
C TYR A 128 7.25 4.65 5.68
N LEU A 129 7.85 3.46 5.55
CA LEU A 129 7.22 2.22 6.00
C LEU A 129 7.55 1.88 7.45
N THR A 130 6.55 1.56 8.25
CA THR A 130 6.71 0.81 9.51
C THR A 130 7.03 -0.65 9.20
N TYR A 131 6.29 -1.23 8.24
CA TYR A 131 6.42 -2.62 7.82
C TYR A 131 6.63 -2.77 6.31
N LEU A 132 7.49 -3.72 5.94
CA LEU A 132 7.57 -4.27 4.59
C LEU A 132 7.13 -5.72 4.62
N THR A 133 6.21 -6.11 3.75
CA THR A 133 5.71 -7.49 3.64
C THR A 133 6.13 -8.09 2.29
N PRO A 134 7.26 -8.85 2.22
CA PRO A 134 7.67 -9.57 1.01
C PRO A 134 6.63 -10.61 0.60
N PHE A 135 6.07 -10.53 -0.59
CA PHE A 135 5.02 -11.39 -1.11
C PHE A 135 5.62 -12.48 -2.00
N THR A 136 5.48 -13.77 -1.77
CA THR A 136 4.87 -14.51 -0.68
C THR A 136 5.56 -15.87 -0.51
N TYR A 137 5.56 -16.41 0.71
CA TYR A 137 5.81 -17.82 0.94
C TYR A 137 4.52 -18.59 0.67
N GLY A 138 4.61 -19.67 -0.09
CA GLY A 138 3.51 -20.60 -0.31
C GLY A 138 3.56 -21.79 0.66
N ILE A 139 2.54 -22.66 0.55
CA ILE A 139 2.49 -23.92 1.27
C ILE A 139 2.16 -25.08 0.33
N THR A 140 2.64 -26.27 0.68
CA THR A 140 2.17 -27.52 0.06
C THR A 140 1.08 -28.18 0.91
N PRO A 141 0.28 -29.12 0.36
CA PRO A 141 -0.71 -29.89 1.13
C PRO A 141 -0.13 -30.64 2.33
N ALA A 142 1.15 -30.98 2.29
CA ALA A 142 1.85 -31.68 3.38
C ALA A 142 2.38 -30.73 4.48
N GLY A 143 2.12 -29.42 4.38
CA GLY A 143 2.61 -28.41 5.33
C GLY A 143 4.07 -28.04 5.14
N VAL A 144 4.65 -28.24 3.95
CA VAL A 144 6.00 -27.79 3.62
C VAL A 144 5.94 -26.35 3.15
N LEU A 145 6.80 -25.50 3.68
CA LEU A 145 6.91 -24.09 3.30
C LEU A 145 7.60 -23.96 1.93
N VAL A 146 6.93 -23.29 0.98
CA VAL A 146 7.53 -22.94 -0.32
C VAL A 146 8.36 -21.66 -0.12
N PRO A 147 9.69 -21.68 -0.36
CA PRO A 147 10.56 -20.57 -0.02
C PRO A 147 10.37 -19.36 -0.95
N LEU A 148 10.72 -18.18 -0.41
CA LEU A 148 10.75 -16.92 -1.14
C LEU A 148 12.17 -16.37 -1.21
N ASP A 149 12.55 -15.82 -2.37
CA ASP A 149 13.80 -15.08 -2.53
C ASP A 149 13.62 -13.61 -2.09
N ASP A 150 13.67 -13.39 -0.80
CA ASP A 150 13.37 -12.12 -0.15
C ASP A 150 14.61 -11.41 0.44
N ALA A 151 15.78 -12.03 0.39
CA ALA A 151 16.98 -11.55 1.09
C ALA A 151 17.30 -10.08 0.77
N ARG A 152 17.15 -9.67 -0.50
CA ARG A 152 17.37 -8.30 -0.95
C ARG A 152 16.38 -7.30 -0.32
N LEU A 153 15.12 -7.70 -0.15
CA LEU A 153 14.10 -6.86 0.46
C LEU A 153 14.38 -6.66 1.94
N LEU A 154 14.72 -7.74 2.65
CA LEU A 154 14.99 -7.71 4.09
C LEU A 154 16.18 -6.82 4.44
N VAL A 155 17.28 -6.95 3.69
CA VAL A 155 18.48 -6.11 3.88
C VAL A 155 18.15 -4.63 3.66
N ARG A 156 17.37 -4.31 2.62
CA ARG A 156 16.98 -2.92 2.36
C ARG A 156 16.01 -2.38 3.42
N ALA A 157 14.99 -3.15 3.82
CA ALA A 157 14.07 -2.77 4.87
C ALA A 157 14.82 -2.44 6.18
N ALA A 158 15.74 -3.30 6.60
CA ALA A 158 16.55 -3.11 7.81
C ALA A 158 17.40 -1.82 7.76
N ARG A 159 17.96 -1.47 6.58
CA ARG A 159 18.73 -0.23 6.39
C ARG A 159 17.91 1.03 6.72
N TYR A 160 16.62 1.04 6.40
CA TYR A 160 15.73 2.18 6.65
C TYR A 160 14.95 2.05 7.98
N GLY A 161 15.20 1.00 8.76
CA GLY A 161 14.50 0.74 10.03
C GLY A 161 13.07 0.24 9.87
N ALA A 162 12.66 -0.18 8.66
CA ALA A 162 11.37 -0.83 8.45
C ALA A 162 11.44 -2.29 8.93
N LYS A 163 10.43 -2.74 9.67
CA LYS A 163 10.31 -4.14 10.12
C LYS A 163 9.72 -4.99 9.00
N SER A 164 10.19 -6.23 8.87
CA SER A 164 9.65 -7.13 7.85
C SER A 164 8.66 -8.11 8.44
N LEU A 165 7.48 -8.25 7.80
CA LEU A 165 6.51 -9.29 8.09
C LEU A 165 6.69 -10.45 7.09
N MET A 166 6.79 -11.68 7.58
CA MET A 166 6.79 -12.86 6.72
C MET A 166 5.38 -13.07 6.18
N HIS A 167 5.20 -13.08 4.88
CA HIS A 167 3.89 -13.30 4.28
C HIS A 167 3.70 -14.78 3.94
N LEU A 168 2.64 -15.38 4.45
CA LEU A 168 2.27 -16.79 4.25
C LEU A 168 0.94 -16.88 3.53
N SER A 169 0.91 -17.51 2.37
CA SER A 169 -0.31 -17.67 1.58
C SER A 169 -0.48 -19.09 1.05
N THR A 170 -1.66 -19.37 0.49
CA THR A 170 -1.94 -20.59 -0.26
C THR A 170 -1.65 -20.46 -1.75
N LEU A 171 -0.90 -19.41 -2.15
CA LEU A 171 -0.56 -19.17 -3.55
C LEU A 171 0.33 -20.29 -4.09
N THR A 172 -0.07 -20.86 -5.23
CA THR A 172 0.71 -21.89 -5.93
C THR A 172 1.76 -21.25 -6.84
N PRO A 173 2.76 -22.02 -7.32
CA PRO A 173 3.74 -21.55 -8.29
C PRO A 173 3.12 -20.99 -9.59
N GLU A 174 1.90 -21.44 -9.94
CA GLU A 174 1.13 -20.99 -11.10
C GLU A 174 0.45 -19.64 -10.86
N GLY A 175 0.52 -19.10 -9.62
CA GLY A 175 0.00 -17.77 -9.28
C GLY A 175 -1.48 -17.74 -8.88
N ASN A 176 -2.05 -18.87 -8.43
CA ASN A 176 -3.43 -18.96 -7.96
C ASN A 176 -3.48 -19.37 -6.48
N PHE A 177 -4.40 -18.79 -5.72
CA PHE A 177 -4.68 -19.27 -4.37
C PHE A 177 -5.37 -20.64 -4.44
N SER A 178 -4.92 -21.58 -3.62
CA SER A 178 -5.40 -22.97 -3.63
C SER A 178 -6.28 -23.28 -2.42
N SER A 179 -7.58 -23.43 -2.66
CA SER A 179 -8.53 -23.93 -1.67
C SER A 179 -8.19 -25.37 -1.21
N GLU A 180 -7.61 -26.18 -2.10
CA GLU A 180 -7.20 -27.56 -1.80
C GLU A 180 -6.02 -27.60 -0.82
N ASN A 181 -5.00 -26.74 -1.04
CA ASN A 181 -3.86 -26.63 -0.13
C ASN A 181 -4.32 -26.12 1.25
N ALA A 182 -5.23 -25.14 1.28
CA ALA A 182 -5.82 -24.64 2.51
C ALA A 182 -6.54 -25.77 3.26
N ALA A 183 -7.45 -26.49 2.59
CA ALA A 183 -8.22 -27.57 3.20
C ALA A 183 -7.32 -28.71 3.71
N ALA A 184 -6.35 -29.14 2.91
CA ALA A 184 -5.42 -30.22 3.30
C ALA A 184 -4.59 -29.85 4.54
N LEU A 185 -4.13 -28.60 4.63
CA LEU A 185 -3.41 -28.11 5.81
C LEU A 185 -4.31 -27.99 7.03
N LEU A 186 -5.48 -27.34 6.90
CA LEU A 186 -6.37 -27.04 8.02
C LEU A 186 -6.95 -28.29 8.67
N GLN A 187 -7.10 -29.38 7.92
CA GLN A 187 -7.58 -30.68 8.40
C GLN A 187 -6.48 -31.63 8.87
N ASN A 188 -5.22 -31.18 8.95
CA ASN A 188 -4.08 -32.06 9.27
C ASN A 188 -3.15 -31.43 10.32
N ASP A 189 -3.34 -31.80 11.58
CA ASP A 189 -2.54 -31.31 12.72
C ASP A 189 -1.03 -31.59 12.58
N ARG A 190 -0.65 -32.69 11.93
CA ARG A 190 0.76 -33.00 11.68
C ARG A 190 1.38 -32.02 10.66
N ALA A 191 0.63 -31.72 9.58
CA ALA A 191 1.05 -30.75 8.58
C ALA A 191 1.15 -29.34 9.19
N GLN A 192 0.17 -28.94 10.00
CA GLN A 192 0.21 -27.66 10.73
C GLN A 192 1.43 -27.55 11.66
N SER A 193 1.73 -28.65 12.40
CA SER A 193 2.90 -28.68 13.29
C SER A 193 4.22 -28.57 12.54
N ALA A 194 4.33 -29.26 11.38
CA ALA A 194 5.52 -29.18 10.53
C ALA A 194 5.70 -27.78 9.96
N LEU A 195 4.64 -27.17 9.42
CA LEU A 195 4.65 -25.83 8.87
C LEU A 195 5.03 -24.77 9.94
N LEU A 196 4.45 -24.86 11.13
CA LEU A 196 4.80 -23.96 12.24
C LEU A 196 6.28 -24.04 12.59
N ALA A 197 6.86 -25.24 12.65
CA ALA A 197 8.29 -25.41 12.90
C ALA A 197 9.16 -24.75 11.81
N GLU A 198 8.80 -24.91 10.53
CA GLU A 198 9.51 -24.26 9.42
C GLU A 198 9.37 -22.74 9.42
N ILE A 199 8.17 -22.21 9.76
CA ILE A 199 7.94 -20.78 9.94
C ILE A 199 8.86 -20.20 11.02
N LEU A 200 8.86 -20.78 12.22
CA LEU A 200 9.70 -20.36 13.34
C LEU A 200 11.18 -20.35 12.95
N GLN A 201 11.65 -21.44 12.35
CA GLN A 201 13.03 -21.56 11.90
C GLN A 201 13.38 -20.50 10.83
N THR A 202 12.49 -20.28 9.87
CA THR A 202 12.69 -19.30 8.78
C THR A 202 12.72 -17.88 9.33
N MET A 203 11.76 -17.55 10.20
CA MET A 203 11.67 -16.22 10.82
C MET A 203 12.89 -15.92 11.69
N ALA A 204 13.35 -16.87 12.50
CA ALA A 204 14.57 -16.74 13.31
C ALA A 204 15.82 -16.53 12.43
N LYS A 205 15.97 -17.35 11.37
CA LYS A 205 17.11 -17.28 10.45
C LYS A 205 17.18 -15.96 9.67
N LYS A 206 16.03 -15.43 9.25
CA LYS A 206 15.95 -14.26 8.37
C LYS A 206 15.67 -12.95 9.12
N GLY A 207 15.38 -12.99 10.42
CA GLY A 207 15.13 -11.81 11.25
C GLY A 207 13.76 -11.17 11.01
N TYR A 208 12.73 -11.94 10.66
CA TYR A 208 11.39 -11.42 10.52
C TYR A 208 10.82 -10.95 11.86
N TYR A 209 10.14 -9.81 11.83
CA TYR A 209 9.50 -9.18 12.98
C TYR A 209 8.19 -9.85 13.36
N GLY A 210 7.38 -10.24 12.38
CA GLY A 210 6.08 -10.87 12.56
C GLY A 210 5.66 -11.67 11.34
N LEU A 211 4.46 -12.26 11.41
CA LEU A 211 3.85 -13.07 10.37
C LEU A 211 2.58 -12.38 9.85
N ASP A 212 2.35 -12.42 8.54
CA ASP A 212 1.12 -12.02 7.87
C ASP A 212 0.53 -13.24 7.14
N VAL A 213 -0.68 -13.65 7.52
CA VAL A 213 -1.36 -14.85 7.01
C VAL A 213 -2.46 -14.43 6.04
N ASP A 214 -2.34 -14.85 4.79
CA ASP A 214 -3.24 -14.51 3.69
C ASP A 214 -3.74 -15.77 2.98
N PHE A 215 -4.72 -16.45 3.60
CA PHE A 215 -5.36 -17.63 3.03
C PHE A 215 -6.68 -17.25 2.39
N GLU A 216 -6.66 -17.03 1.09
CA GLU A 216 -7.87 -16.74 0.32
C GLU A 216 -8.58 -18.02 -0.15
N TYR A 217 -9.88 -17.90 -0.40
CA TYR A 217 -10.74 -19.00 -0.90
C TYR A 217 -10.74 -20.24 -0.02
N VAL A 218 -10.59 -20.07 1.30
CA VAL A 218 -10.76 -21.17 2.27
C VAL A 218 -12.20 -21.69 2.20
N PRO A 219 -12.42 -23.02 2.14
CA PRO A 219 -13.77 -23.59 2.16
C PRO A 219 -14.58 -23.12 3.37
N PRO A 220 -15.84 -22.71 3.18
CA PRO A 220 -16.68 -22.13 4.26
C PRO A 220 -16.83 -23.02 5.50
N GLU A 221 -16.85 -24.33 5.32
CA GLU A 221 -16.93 -25.35 6.38
C GLU A 221 -15.67 -25.37 7.26
N LEU A 222 -14.53 -24.88 6.77
CA LEU A 222 -13.27 -24.83 7.52
C LEU A 222 -13.03 -23.46 8.20
N ARG A 223 -14.04 -22.62 8.32
CA ARG A 223 -13.97 -21.31 8.93
C ARG A 223 -13.40 -21.34 10.35
N GLU A 224 -13.84 -22.29 11.16
CA GLU A 224 -13.39 -22.44 12.55
C GLU A 224 -11.99 -23.04 12.62
N ASP A 225 -11.67 -24.01 11.73
CA ASP A 225 -10.33 -24.60 11.63
C ASP A 225 -9.30 -23.55 11.20
N TYR A 226 -9.68 -22.65 10.28
CA TYR A 226 -8.81 -21.53 9.87
C TYR A 226 -8.51 -20.60 11.04
N ALA A 227 -9.52 -20.20 11.81
CA ALA A 227 -9.32 -19.37 12.98
C ALA A 227 -8.48 -20.08 14.06
N ALA A 228 -8.70 -21.36 14.28
CA ALA A 228 -7.91 -22.19 15.20
C ALA A 228 -6.44 -22.28 14.76
N PHE A 229 -6.18 -22.44 13.47
CA PHE A 229 -4.82 -22.45 12.92
C PHE A 229 -4.12 -21.09 13.11
N VAL A 230 -4.78 -19.96 12.82
CA VAL A 230 -4.24 -18.62 13.05
C VAL A 230 -3.95 -18.40 14.54
N CYS A 231 -4.85 -18.84 15.43
CA CYS A 231 -4.65 -18.80 16.88
C CYS A 231 -3.40 -19.57 17.32
N ARG A 232 -3.23 -20.77 16.80
CA ARG A 232 -2.05 -21.63 17.06
C ARG A 232 -0.74 -20.93 16.61
N LEU A 233 -0.74 -20.31 15.43
CA LEU A 233 0.40 -19.51 14.95
C LEU A 233 0.69 -18.33 15.88
N ARG A 234 -0.36 -17.60 16.28
CA ARG A 234 -0.22 -16.47 17.20
C ARG A 234 0.37 -16.89 18.55
N GLU A 235 -0.15 -17.94 19.16
CA GLU A 235 0.33 -18.40 20.47
C GLU A 235 1.80 -18.77 20.43
N ALA A 236 2.24 -19.50 19.41
CA ALA A 236 3.63 -19.88 19.26
C ALA A 236 4.54 -18.69 18.97
N LEU A 237 4.13 -17.77 18.08
CA LEU A 237 4.93 -16.62 17.69
C LEU A 237 4.96 -15.53 18.77
N ASN A 238 3.87 -15.30 19.49
CA ASN A 238 3.83 -14.35 20.59
C ASN A 238 4.74 -14.79 21.76
N ALA A 239 4.97 -16.10 21.94
CA ALA A 239 5.95 -16.59 22.91
C ALA A 239 7.38 -16.12 22.58
N GLU A 240 7.65 -15.77 21.31
CA GLU A 240 8.91 -15.17 20.84
C GLU A 240 8.81 -13.65 20.62
N GLY A 241 7.73 -13.01 21.07
CA GLY A 241 7.50 -11.57 20.90
C GLY A 241 7.18 -11.15 19.46
N LYS A 242 6.73 -12.08 18.61
CA LYS A 242 6.44 -11.83 17.18
C LYS A 242 4.93 -11.75 16.93
N PRO A 243 4.40 -10.63 16.40
CA PRO A 243 2.97 -10.50 16.12
C PRO A 243 2.55 -11.31 14.89
N VAL A 244 1.25 -11.65 14.87
CA VAL A 244 0.57 -12.27 13.73
C VAL A 244 -0.53 -11.34 13.25
N VAL A 245 -0.52 -11.05 11.95
CA VAL A 245 -1.56 -10.33 11.22
C VAL A 245 -2.32 -11.33 10.35
N ALA A 246 -3.62 -11.14 10.15
CA ALA A 246 -4.41 -11.93 9.20
C ALA A 246 -5.00 -11.00 8.13
N ALA A 247 -4.72 -11.27 6.86
CA ALA A 247 -5.33 -10.58 5.74
C ALA A 247 -6.77 -11.09 5.50
N LEU A 248 -7.72 -10.17 5.39
CA LEU A 248 -9.14 -10.50 5.30
C LEU A 248 -9.80 -9.84 4.09
N ALA A 249 -10.61 -10.63 3.37
CA ALA A 249 -11.46 -10.15 2.28
C ALA A 249 -12.46 -9.07 2.78
N PRO A 250 -12.85 -8.09 1.93
CA PRO A 250 -13.67 -6.96 2.35
C PRO A 250 -15.14 -7.39 2.56
N LYS A 251 -15.56 -7.49 3.81
CA LYS A 251 -16.94 -7.84 4.20
C LYS A 251 -17.65 -6.67 4.85
N THR A 252 -18.95 -6.56 4.57
CA THR A 252 -19.83 -5.55 5.17
C THR A 252 -20.83 -6.16 6.17
N SER A 253 -20.84 -7.49 6.32
CA SER A 253 -21.67 -8.21 7.31
C SER A 253 -21.13 -9.62 7.57
N ALA A 254 -21.54 -10.23 8.69
CA ALA A 254 -21.23 -11.62 9.02
C ALA A 254 -21.81 -12.61 7.99
N GLN A 255 -22.96 -12.26 7.38
CA GLN A 255 -23.73 -13.12 6.47
C GLN A 255 -23.32 -12.97 5.00
N GLN A 256 -22.28 -12.18 4.68
CA GLN A 256 -21.81 -12.02 3.30
C GLN A 256 -21.34 -13.37 2.75
N ARG A 257 -21.98 -13.82 1.65
CA ARG A 257 -21.72 -15.11 1.03
C ARG A 257 -20.69 -15.02 -0.08
N GLY A 258 -20.06 -16.15 -0.35
CA GLY A 258 -19.09 -16.36 -1.42
C GLY A 258 -17.80 -16.98 -0.89
N LEU A 259 -17.16 -17.82 -1.71
CA LEU A 259 -15.98 -18.59 -1.33
C LEU A 259 -14.82 -17.72 -0.79
N LEU A 260 -14.67 -16.48 -1.32
CA LEU A 260 -13.68 -15.53 -0.81
C LEU A 260 -14.02 -15.01 0.60
N TYR A 261 -15.31 -15.00 0.99
CA TYR A 261 -15.78 -14.24 2.16
C TYR A 261 -16.13 -15.11 3.37
N GLU A 262 -16.73 -16.28 3.17
CA GLU A 262 -17.43 -16.99 4.23
C GLU A 262 -16.49 -17.50 5.34
N ALA A 263 -15.29 -17.97 4.96
CA ALA A 263 -14.27 -18.39 5.93
C ALA A 263 -13.53 -17.21 6.57
N HIS A 264 -13.60 -16.00 6.02
CA HIS A 264 -13.05 -14.79 6.63
C HIS A 264 -14.02 -14.24 7.67
N ASP A 265 -14.20 -14.96 8.78
CA ASP A 265 -15.00 -14.52 9.91
C ASP A 265 -14.23 -13.49 10.74
N TYR A 266 -14.63 -12.22 10.64
CA TYR A 266 -13.95 -11.12 11.33
C TYR A 266 -13.93 -11.28 12.85
N ALA A 267 -15.02 -11.79 13.45
CA ALA A 267 -15.09 -11.98 14.89
C ALA A 267 -14.18 -13.09 15.40
N LEU A 268 -14.01 -14.17 14.62
CA LEU A 268 -13.10 -15.26 14.96
C LEU A 268 -11.64 -14.88 14.68
N LEU A 269 -11.35 -14.35 13.47
CA LEU A 269 -9.98 -14.09 13.03
C LEU A 269 -9.35 -12.89 13.77
N SER A 270 -10.12 -11.85 14.13
CA SER A 270 -9.61 -10.76 14.96
C SER A 270 -9.26 -11.18 16.40
N LYS A 271 -9.87 -12.25 16.91
CA LYS A 271 -9.48 -12.86 18.19
C LYS A 271 -8.30 -13.81 18.05
N ALA A 272 -8.18 -14.45 16.88
CA ALA A 272 -7.13 -15.39 16.57
C ALA A 272 -5.79 -14.74 16.25
N ALA A 273 -5.77 -13.55 15.64
CA ALA A 273 -4.57 -12.79 15.29
C ALA A 273 -4.30 -11.65 16.31
N ASN A 274 -3.15 -10.96 16.18
CA ASN A 274 -2.87 -9.72 16.91
C ASN A 274 -3.51 -8.51 16.22
N ALA A 275 -3.57 -8.56 14.88
CA ALA A 275 -4.22 -7.54 14.07
C ALA A 275 -4.78 -8.17 12.80
N VAL A 276 -5.67 -7.44 12.12
CA VAL A 276 -6.21 -7.83 10.83
C VAL A 276 -5.89 -6.77 9.78
N PHE A 277 -5.56 -7.22 8.57
CA PHE A 277 -5.39 -6.37 7.40
C PHE A 277 -6.62 -6.54 6.51
N LEU A 278 -7.42 -5.48 6.36
CA LEU A 278 -8.62 -5.52 5.53
C LEU A 278 -8.26 -5.16 4.09
N MET A 279 -8.45 -6.07 3.16
CA MET A 279 -8.19 -5.89 1.73
C MET A 279 -9.29 -5.04 1.08
N THR A 280 -9.41 -3.77 1.47
CA THR A 280 -10.46 -2.84 1.06
C THR A 280 -10.23 -2.28 -0.36
N TYR A 281 -10.10 -3.17 -1.32
CA TYR A 281 -9.94 -2.91 -2.76
C TYR A 281 -10.58 -4.03 -3.60
N GLU A 282 -10.44 -3.99 -4.93
CA GLU A 282 -10.98 -4.96 -5.89
C GLU A 282 -12.53 -4.92 -6.03
N TRP A 283 -13.17 -3.77 -5.74
CA TRP A 283 -14.57 -3.58 -6.19
C TRP A 283 -14.64 -3.47 -7.71
N GLY A 284 -13.86 -2.56 -8.31
CA GLY A 284 -13.45 -2.71 -9.70
C GLY A 284 -12.27 -3.68 -9.75
N TYR A 285 -12.38 -4.77 -10.52
CA TYR A 285 -11.33 -5.75 -10.68
C TYR A 285 -11.22 -6.21 -12.14
N VAL A 286 -10.16 -6.94 -12.45
CA VAL A 286 -9.74 -7.24 -13.83
C VAL A 286 -10.82 -7.85 -14.72
N TYR A 287 -11.77 -8.62 -14.16
CA TYR A 287 -12.87 -9.26 -14.88
C TYR A 287 -14.25 -8.70 -14.52
N GLY A 288 -14.29 -7.74 -13.60
CA GLY A 288 -15.52 -7.10 -13.13
C GLY A 288 -15.97 -5.94 -14.01
N GLU A 289 -17.16 -5.44 -13.72
CA GLU A 289 -17.67 -4.21 -14.32
C GLU A 289 -16.78 -3.02 -13.98
N PRO A 290 -16.59 -2.07 -14.93
CA PRO A 290 -15.80 -0.88 -14.71
C PRO A 290 -16.35 -0.03 -13.57
N GLN A 291 -15.55 0.13 -12.52
CA GLN A 291 -15.84 1.00 -11.37
C GLN A 291 -14.55 1.31 -10.60
N ALA A 292 -14.64 2.21 -9.62
CA ALA A 292 -13.52 2.50 -8.74
C ALA A 292 -13.01 1.24 -8.03
N ILE A 293 -11.69 1.15 -7.88
CA ILE A 293 -11.02 -0.02 -7.30
C ILE A 293 -11.32 -0.12 -5.79
N ALA A 294 -11.34 1.02 -5.12
CA ALA A 294 -11.59 1.14 -3.68
C ALA A 294 -12.51 2.34 -3.37
N PRO A 295 -13.80 2.27 -3.75
CA PRO A 295 -14.75 3.36 -3.53
C PRO A 295 -14.94 3.62 -2.03
N LEU A 296 -14.80 4.88 -1.62
CA LEU A 296 -14.79 5.26 -0.19
C LEU A 296 -16.02 4.82 0.61
N PRO A 297 -17.26 4.88 0.08
CA PRO A 297 -18.44 4.38 0.82
C PRO A 297 -18.33 2.88 1.15
N GLN A 298 -17.84 2.07 0.22
CA GLN A 298 -17.66 0.63 0.40
C GLN A 298 -16.52 0.34 1.40
N VAL A 299 -15.40 1.07 1.29
CA VAL A 299 -14.31 0.99 2.26
C VAL A 299 -14.82 1.31 3.67
N ARG A 300 -15.61 2.39 3.82
CA ARG A 300 -16.23 2.77 5.09
C ARG A 300 -17.17 1.69 5.63
N ALA A 301 -18.01 1.09 4.79
CA ALA A 301 -18.93 0.03 5.20
C ALA A 301 -18.18 -1.22 5.71
N VAL A 302 -17.05 -1.58 5.11
CA VAL A 302 -16.20 -2.68 5.60
C VAL A 302 -15.61 -2.32 6.96
N LEU A 303 -15.08 -1.11 7.13
CA LEU A 303 -14.54 -0.67 8.43
C LEU A 303 -15.60 -0.60 9.51
N ASP A 304 -16.81 -0.09 9.21
CA ASP A 304 -17.91 -0.02 10.18
C ASP A 304 -18.31 -1.42 10.65
N TYR A 305 -18.34 -2.39 9.75
CA TYR A 305 -18.54 -3.80 10.15
C TYR A 305 -17.36 -4.34 10.98
N ALA A 306 -16.13 -4.15 10.56
CA ALA A 306 -14.96 -4.62 11.31
C ALA A 306 -14.93 -4.04 12.72
N LEU A 307 -15.17 -2.74 12.88
CA LEU A 307 -15.22 -2.04 14.16
C LEU A 307 -16.38 -2.50 15.08
N SER A 308 -17.40 -3.14 14.53
CA SER A 308 -18.47 -3.75 15.33
C SER A 308 -18.03 -5.05 16.06
N VAL A 309 -16.88 -5.62 15.66
CA VAL A 309 -16.39 -6.91 16.19
C VAL A 309 -14.95 -6.87 16.73
N THR A 310 -14.18 -5.82 16.42
CA THR A 310 -12.81 -5.64 16.92
C THR A 310 -12.48 -4.15 17.10
N ALA A 311 -11.44 -3.84 17.88
CA ALA A 311 -10.97 -2.48 18.08
C ALA A 311 -10.18 -1.94 16.88
N GLY A 312 -10.26 -0.62 16.62
CA GLY A 312 -9.53 0.02 15.51
C GLY A 312 -8.02 -0.14 15.59
N GLU A 313 -7.47 -0.14 16.79
CA GLU A 313 -6.04 -0.34 17.08
C GLU A 313 -5.49 -1.73 16.66
N ASN A 314 -6.39 -2.64 16.22
CA ASN A 314 -6.04 -3.96 15.70
C ASN A 314 -6.37 -4.08 14.19
N ILE A 315 -6.61 -2.97 13.49
CA ILE A 315 -7.01 -2.98 12.08
C ILE A 315 -6.02 -2.18 11.23
N PHE A 316 -5.55 -2.78 10.14
CA PHE A 316 -4.93 -2.09 9.02
C PHE A 316 -5.92 -1.94 7.86
N LEU A 317 -6.03 -0.73 7.33
CA LEU A 317 -6.81 -0.46 6.12
C LEU A 317 -5.96 -0.72 4.88
N GLY A 318 -6.38 -1.60 3.99
CA GLY A 318 -5.74 -1.84 2.70
C GLY A 318 -6.10 -0.77 1.66
N ALA A 319 -5.11 -0.26 0.94
CA ALA A 319 -5.28 0.70 -0.14
C ALA A 319 -4.52 0.27 -1.40
N PRO A 320 -5.11 0.41 -2.61
CA PRO A 320 -4.45 0.05 -3.85
C PRO A 320 -3.53 1.18 -4.34
N LEU A 321 -2.47 0.81 -5.09
CA LEU A 321 -1.61 1.76 -5.82
C LEU A 321 -1.70 1.58 -7.34
N TYR A 322 -2.65 0.80 -7.82
CA TYR A 322 -2.80 0.40 -9.22
C TYR A 322 -4.06 0.99 -9.85
N ALA A 323 -4.14 0.80 -11.16
CA ALA A 323 -5.21 1.25 -12.02
C ALA A 323 -5.72 0.09 -12.88
N TYR A 324 -6.95 0.20 -13.31
CA TYR A 324 -7.55 -0.66 -14.32
C TYR A 324 -8.06 0.15 -15.51
N ASP A 325 -7.87 -0.39 -16.71
CA ASP A 325 -8.33 0.14 -17.99
C ASP A 325 -9.21 -0.91 -18.67
N TRP A 326 -10.51 -0.66 -18.74
CA TRP A 326 -11.48 -1.55 -19.39
C TRP A 326 -11.81 -1.06 -20.79
N PRO A 327 -11.72 -1.93 -21.82
CA PRO A 327 -12.37 -1.66 -23.10
C PRO A 327 -13.90 -1.75 -22.96
N LEU A 328 -14.60 -0.85 -23.62
CA LEU A 328 -16.06 -0.79 -23.64
C LEU A 328 -16.62 -1.22 -25.02
N PRO A 329 -17.87 -1.76 -25.10
CA PRO A 329 -18.74 -2.05 -23.97
C PRO A 329 -18.22 -3.22 -23.12
N TYR A 330 -18.52 -3.19 -21.81
CA TYR A 330 -18.21 -4.32 -20.93
C TYR A 330 -19.10 -5.53 -21.26
N GLU A 331 -18.48 -6.69 -21.41
CA GLU A 331 -19.14 -7.97 -21.60
C GLU A 331 -18.69 -8.94 -20.50
N LYS A 332 -19.63 -9.33 -19.63
CA LYS A 332 -19.35 -10.26 -18.52
C LYS A 332 -18.73 -11.58 -19.02
N GLY A 333 -17.61 -11.97 -18.41
CA GLY A 333 -16.86 -13.18 -18.76
C GLY A 333 -15.99 -13.07 -20.03
N ARG A 334 -15.97 -11.91 -20.70
CA ARG A 334 -15.14 -11.65 -21.88
C ARG A 334 -14.22 -10.45 -21.70
N THR A 335 -14.76 -9.35 -21.19
CA THR A 335 -13.96 -8.14 -20.96
C THR A 335 -12.95 -8.39 -19.84
N ARG A 336 -11.70 -8.07 -20.13
CA ARG A 336 -10.60 -8.10 -19.17
C ARG A 336 -9.94 -6.74 -19.17
N ALA A 337 -9.82 -6.12 -18.00
CA ALA A 337 -9.07 -4.89 -17.84
C ALA A 337 -7.55 -5.12 -17.92
N GLU A 338 -6.85 -4.11 -18.42
CA GLU A 338 -5.39 -4.00 -18.26
C GLU A 338 -5.09 -3.45 -16.86
N THR A 339 -4.06 -4.00 -16.20
CA THR A 339 -3.61 -3.57 -14.86
C THR A 339 -2.26 -2.88 -14.96
N PHE A 340 -2.14 -1.67 -14.39
CA PHE A 340 -0.89 -0.90 -14.38
C PHE A 340 -0.84 0.02 -13.15
N SER A 341 0.20 0.85 -13.00
CA SER A 341 0.31 1.75 -11.86
C SER A 341 -0.58 2.98 -12.01
N SER A 342 -1.02 3.57 -10.90
CA SER A 342 -1.76 4.83 -10.91
C SER A 342 -0.94 5.97 -11.53
N GLN A 343 0.39 5.98 -11.35
CA GLN A 343 1.29 6.91 -12.04
C GLN A 343 1.22 6.76 -13.56
N ALA A 344 1.17 5.52 -14.05
CA ALA A 344 1.05 5.23 -15.47
C ALA A 344 -0.34 5.59 -16.03
N ALA A 345 -1.40 5.58 -15.19
CA ALA A 345 -2.74 6.04 -15.59
C ALA A 345 -2.72 7.53 -15.97
N VAL A 346 -2.07 8.37 -15.18
CA VAL A 346 -1.90 9.80 -15.49
C VAL A 346 -1.04 9.99 -16.76
N ALA A 347 0.02 9.19 -16.92
CA ALA A 347 0.85 9.23 -18.13
C ALA A 347 0.04 8.81 -19.37
N ARG A 348 -0.85 7.81 -19.27
CA ARG A 348 -1.77 7.40 -20.33
C ARG A 348 -2.77 8.49 -20.67
N ALA A 349 -3.40 9.13 -19.67
CA ALA A 349 -4.32 10.26 -19.90
C ALA A 349 -3.65 11.37 -20.72
N ARG A 350 -2.40 11.72 -20.38
CA ARG A 350 -1.58 12.68 -21.14
C ARG A 350 -1.36 12.24 -22.58
N LEU A 351 -1.01 10.98 -22.79
CA LEU A 351 -0.71 10.43 -24.12
C LEU A 351 -1.93 10.41 -25.04
N VAL A 352 -3.10 10.13 -24.49
CA VAL A 352 -4.36 10.05 -25.25
C VAL A 352 -5.15 11.37 -25.28
N GLY A 353 -4.65 12.40 -24.56
CA GLY A 353 -5.30 13.72 -24.50
C GLY A 353 -6.60 13.74 -23.69
N ALA A 354 -6.78 12.80 -22.75
CA ALA A 354 -7.95 12.75 -21.88
C ALA A 354 -7.83 13.74 -20.73
N GLU A 355 -8.97 14.29 -20.29
CA GLU A 355 -9.08 15.05 -19.04
C GLU A 355 -9.44 14.07 -17.92
N ILE A 356 -8.86 14.27 -16.73
CA ILE A 356 -9.12 13.42 -15.56
C ILE A 356 -10.31 14.00 -14.79
N GLU A 357 -11.33 13.17 -14.63
CA GLU A 357 -12.50 13.45 -13.80
C GLU A 357 -12.28 12.89 -12.38
N PHE A 358 -13.12 13.32 -11.45
CA PHE A 358 -13.13 12.79 -10.09
C PHE A 358 -14.55 12.48 -9.67
N ASP A 359 -14.82 11.21 -9.43
CA ASP A 359 -16.11 10.78 -8.88
C ASP A 359 -16.18 11.14 -7.40
N GLU A 360 -17.03 12.11 -7.05
CA GLU A 360 -17.17 12.62 -5.69
C GLU A 360 -17.82 11.60 -4.73
N THR A 361 -18.57 10.63 -5.24
CA THR A 361 -19.18 9.56 -4.44
C THR A 361 -18.15 8.48 -4.12
N ALA A 362 -17.51 7.93 -5.16
CA ALA A 362 -16.46 6.93 -5.00
C ALA A 362 -15.19 7.51 -4.40
N ARG A 363 -14.99 8.84 -4.46
CA ARG A 363 -13.76 9.55 -4.11
C ARG A 363 -12.57 8.98 -4.85
N SER A 364 -12.73 8.76 -6.16
CA SER A 364 -11.71 8.16 -7.02
C SER A 364 -11.63 8.88 -8.36
N PRO A 365 -10.40 9.05 -8.92
CA PRO A 365 -10.22 9.61 -10.25
C PRO A 365 -10.52 8.58 -11.33
N CYS A 366 -11.06 9.07 -12.47
CA CYS A 366 -11.28 8.27 -13.66
C CYS A 366 -11.17 9.14 -14.92
N TYR A 367 -11.12 8.49 -16.08
CA TYR A 367 -11.25 9.17 -17.37
C TYR A 367 -11.68 8.18 -18.46
N HIS A 368 -12.26 8.73 -19.53
CA HIS A 368 -12.61 8.00 -20.75
C HIS A 368 -11.68 8.42 -21.90
N TYR A 369 -11.42 7.48 -22.81
CA TYR A 369 -10.69 7.77 -24.04
C TYR A 369 -11.04 6.78 -25.15
N PHE A 370 -10.68 7.10 -26.40
CA PHE A 370 -10.79 6.18 -27.54
C PHE A 370 -9.39 5.68 -27.94
N ASP A 371 -9.24 4.37 -28.08
CA ASP A 371 -8.01 3.77 -28.59
C ASP A 371 -7.83 4.01 -30.12
N LYS A 372 -6.71 3.55 -30.68
CA LYS A 372 -6.43 3.68 -32.13
C LYS A 372 -7.43 2.94 -33.01
N MET A 373 -8.16 1.98 -32.48
CA MET A 373 -9.22 1.23 -33.17
C MET A 373 -10.61 1.84 -32.94
N ARG A 374 -10.67 3.03 -32.33
CA ARG A 374 -11.89 3.75 -31.95
C ARG A 374 -12.79 2.97 -30.97
N ARG A 375 -12.20 2.11 -30.15
CA ARG A 375 -12.92 1.53 -29.02
C ARG A 375 -12.83 2.49 -27.84
N GLU A 376 -13.95 2.68 -27.19
CA GLU A 376 -14.01 3.45 -25.97
C GLU A 376 -13.37 2.64 -24.82
N HIS A 377 -12.67 3.34 -23.93
CA HIS A 377 -12.07 2.80 -22.73
C HIS A 377 -12.45 3.67 -21.55
N VAL A 378 -12.51 3.05 -20.36
CA VAL A 378 -12.61 3.74 -19.08
C VAL A 378 -11.49 3.30 -18.15
N VAL A 379 -10.82 4.26 -17.54
CA VAL A 379 -9.73 4.02 -16.58
C VAL A 379 -10.15 4.52 -15.21
N TRP A 380 -9.98 3.66 -14.19
CA TRP A 380 -10.10 4.02 -12.78
C TRP A 380 -8.76 3.81 -12.09
N PHE A 381 -8.40 4.72 -11.18
CA PHE A 381 -7.10 4.68 -10.50
C PHE A 381 -7.13 5.40 -9.15
N GLU A 382 -5.99 5.51 -8.46
CA GLU A 382 -5.84 6.29 -7.23
C GLU A 382 -4.99 7.55 -7.48
N ASP A 383 -5.28 8.64 -6.76
CA ASP A 383 -4.46 9.84 -6.72
C ASP A 383 -4.40 10.42 -5.29
N ALA A 384 -3.76 11.57 -5.14
CA ALA A 384 -3.62 12.23 -3.84
C ALA A 384 -4.97 12.50 -3.16
N ARG A 385 -6.05 12.77 -3.91
CA ARG A 385 -7.40 13.03 -3.37
C ARG A 385 -8.01 11.79 -2.77
N SER A 386 -7.95 10.69 -3.50
CA SER A 386 -8.52 9.40 -3.08
C SER A 386 -7.73 8.79 -1.93
N LEU A 387 -6.38 8.88 -1.95
CA LEU A 387 -5.54 8.42 -0.85
C LEU A 387 -5.73 9.28 0.41
N ARG A 388 -5.79 10.62 0.28
CA ARG A 388 -6.10 11.51 1.42
C ARG A 388 -7.41 11.11 2.11
N ALA A 389 -8.44 10.79 1.34
CA ALA A 389 -9.73 10.38 1.89
C ALA A 389 -9.63 9.07 2.69
N LYS A 390 -8.86 8.08 2.20
CA LYS A 390 -8.61 6.81 2.88
C LYS A 390 -7.73 6.97 4.13
N ILE A 391 -6.68 7.78 4.06
CA ILE A 391 -5.81 8.11 5.21
C ILE A 391 -6.61 8.82 6.30
N ALA A 392 -7.43 9.82 5.92
CA ALA A 392 -8.28 10.53 6.86
C ALA A 392 -9.31 9.60 7.51
N LEU A 393 -9.89 8.67 6.74
CA LEU A 393 -10.81 7.66 7.27
C LEU A 393 -10.12 6.71 8.26
N ALA A 394 -8.88 6.27 7.98
CA ALA A 394 -8.12 5.43 8.89
C ALA A 394 -7.83 6.16 10.22
N ALA A 395 -7.44 7.43 10.16
CA ALA A 395 -7.21 8.26 11.34
C ALA A 395 -8.52 8.54 12.10
N GLU A 396 -9.63 8.90 11.40
CA GLU A 396 -10.97 9.11 11.97
C GLU A 396 -11.45 7.91 12.78
N LYS A 397 -11.18 6.72 12.28
CA LYS A 397 -11.61 5.45 12.90
C LYS A 397 -10.63 4.92 13.96
N GLY A 398 -9.52 5.62 14.22
CA GLY A 398 -8.51 5.20 15.19
C GLY A 398 -7.86 3.86 14.85
N LEU A 399 -7.57 3.63 13.56
CA LEU A 399 -6.98 2.37 13.11
C LEU A 399 -5.50 2.28 13.50
N GLN A 400 -4.97 1.06 13.58
CA GLN A 400 -3.55 0.78 13.79
C GLN A 400 -2.70 1.32 12.63
N GLY A 401 -3.20 1.18 11.40
CA GLY A 401 -2.42 1.60 10.26
C GLY A 401 -3.14 1.53 8.91
N ILE A 402 -2.36 1.81 7.89
CA ILE A 402 -2.74 1.68 6.49
C ILE A 402 -1.69 0.81 5.76
N GLY A 403 -2.12 -0.02 4.83
CA GLY A 403 -1.19 -0.83 4.04
C GLY A 403 -1.49 -0.77 2.56
N PHE A 404 -0.45 -0.88 1.75
CA PHE A 404 -0.54 -0.67 0.31
C PHE A 404 -0.31 -1.95 -0.49
N TRP A 405 -1.26 -2.27 -1.37
CA TRP A 405 -1.12 -3.27 -2.41
C TRP A 405 -0.82 -2.56 -3.74
N GLN A 406 0.39 -2.61 -4.28
CA GLN A 406 1.66 -3.01 -3.70
C GLN A 406 2.77 -2.01 -4.13
N ALA A 407 3.86 -1.94 -3.39
CA ALA A 407 4.93 -0.94 -3.55
C ALA A 407 5.57 -0.86 -4.95
N GLY A 408 5.54 -1.96 -5.74
CA GLY A 408 6.00 -1.97 -7.12
C GLY A 408 5.05 -1.30 -8.12
N ARG A 409 3.86 -0.84 -7.68
CA ARG A 409 2.93 -0.02 -8.47
C ARG A 409 3.14 1.45 -8.14
N GLU A 410 3.87 2.15 -8.99
CA GLU A 410 4.28 3.53 -8.73
C GLU A 410 3.10 4.48 -8.54
N LEU A 411 3.13 5.21 -7.44
CA LEU A 411 2.33 6.39 -7.17
C LEU A 411 3.13 7.31 -6.24
N ALA A 412 3.99 8.15 -6.82
CA ALA A 412 4.91 9.01 -6.08
C ALA A 412 4.21 9.84 -5.00
N GLN A 413 3.01 10.36 -5.30
CA GLN A 413 2.19 11.18 -4.41
C GLN A 413 1.87 10.53 -3.06
N ALA A 414 1.78 9.18 -3.02
CA ALA A 414 1.39 8.46 -1.82
C ALA A 414 2.31 8.76 -0.63
N TRP A 415 3.60 8.85 -0.88
CA TRP A 415 4.63 8.91 0.14
C TRP A 415 4.75 10.30 0.79
N PRO A 416 4.93 11.42 0.03
CA PRO A 416 4.89 12.77 0.59
C PRO A 416 3.55 13.09 1.27
N LEU A 417 2.44 12.53 0.77
CA LEU A 417 1.12 12.70 1.35
C LEU A 417 1.03 12.07 2.75
N LEU A 418 1.59 10.86 2.94
CA LEU A 418 1.67 10.21 4.25
C LEU A 418 2.48 11.04 5.24
N ASP A 419 3.68 11.51 4.85
CA ASP A 419 4.53 12.33 5.70
C ASP A 419 3.89 13.68 6.08
N ALA A 420 3.08 14.26 5.19
CA ALA A 420 2.37 15.50 5.42
C ALA A 420 1.12 15.36 6.31
N LEU A 421 0.47 14.20 6.32
CA LEU A 421 -0.81 13.98 7.00
C LEU A 421 -0.68 13.23 8.32
N LEU A 422 0.41 12.50 8.54
CA LEU A 422 0.54 11.56 9.64
C LEU A 422 1.84 11.74 10.42
N THR A 423 1.80 11.43 11.70
CA THR A 423 2.99 10.95 12.40
C THR A 423 3.16 9.48 12.05
N LEU A 424 4.25 9.15 11.34
CA LEU A 424 4.51 7.77 10.93
C LEU A 424 5.12 6.99 12.08
N GLU A 425 4.50 5.86 12.43
CA GLU A 425 4.98 4.97 13.48
C GLU A 425 6.35 4.39 13.12
N THR A 426 7.26 4.41 14.09
CA THR A 426 8.61 3.80 14.00
C THR A 426 8.79 2.83 15.17
N LEU A 427 9.27 1.59 14.88
CA LEU A 427 9.43 0.50 15.84
C LEU A 427 10.91 0.24 16.15
#